data_f5f733e707cf939718c076e3944055f8
#
_entry.id   f5f733e707cf939718c076e3944055f8
#
_cell.length_a   1.000
_cell.length_b   1.000
_cell.length_c   1.000
_cell.angle_alpha   90.00
_cell.angle_beta   90.00
_cell.angle_gamma   90.00
#
_symmetry.space_group_name_H-M   'P 1'
#
loop_
_entity.id
_entity.type
_entity.pdbx_description
1 polymer ?
#
loop_
_entity_poly.entity_id
_entity_poly.type
_entity_poly.pdbx_seq_one_letter_code
_entity_poly.pdbx_strand_id
1 'polypeptide(L)'
;MAEKTLKQKLQELSEESTPFFHSLTPFAAGYTQGFNSEKKRLVAALVNNSEVTKDFIKEYIIVPINDSSLFMHAFIDGSVEYRKKIETILSDK
;
A
#
# COMPACT_ATOMS: atom_id res chain seq x y z
N MET A 1 -19.68 -2.16 20.58
CA MET A 1 -18.27 -2.36 20.19
C MET A 1 -17.67 -1.06 19.69
N ALA A 2 -16.45 -0.79 20.07
CA ALA A 2 -15.81 0.42 19.60
C ALA A 2 -15.44 0.28 18.11
N GLU A 3 -15.65 1.35 17.37
CA GLU A 3 -15.25 1.38 15.97
C GLU A 3 -13.72 1.44 15.89
N LYS A 4 -13.18 0.79 14.86
CA LYS A 4 -11.76 0.86 14.61
C LYS A 4 -11.38 2.24 14.11
N THR A 5 -10.27 2.76 14.60
CA THR A 5 -9.73 4.03 14.09
C THR A 5 -9.16 3.83 12.70
N LEU A 6 -8.97 4.92 11.97
CA LEU A 6 -8.33 4.87 10.66
C LEU A 6 -6.96 4.17 10.76
N LYS A 7 -6.18 4.52 11.78
CA LYS A 7 -4.87 3.91 12.00
C LYS A 7 -4.97 2.40 12.17
N GLN A 8 -5.95 1.93 12.96
CA GLN A 8 -6.16 0.50 13.19
C GLN A 8 -6.51 -0.22 11.88
N LYS A 9 -7.39 0.36 11.07
CA LYS A 9 -7.77 -0.23 9.77
C LYS A 9 -6.57 -0.33 8.85
N LEU A 10 -5.73 0.70 8.81
CA LEU A 10 -4.53 0.70 7.98
C LEU A 10 -3.48 -0.26 8.50
N GLN A 11 -3.36 -0.42 9.82
CA GLN A 11 -2.46 -1.42 10.40
C GLN A 11 -2.87 -2.83 10.01
N GLU A 12 -4.17 -3.12 10.04
CA GLU A 12 -4.68 -4.42 9.60
C GLU A 12 -4.36 -4.68 8.13
N LEU A 13 -4.52 -3.66 7.29
CA LEU A 13 -4.15 -3.77 5.88
C LEU A 13 -2.66 -4.07 5.72
N SER A 14 -1.80 -3.41 6.51
CA SER A 14 -0.36 -3.60 6.41
C SER A 14 0.10 -4.96 6.91
N GLU A 15 -0.73 -5.66 7.67
CA GLU A 15 -0.44 -6.99 8.17
C GLU A 15 -0.93 -8.09 7.24
N GLU A 16 -1.72 -7.75 6.21
CA GLU A 16 -2.18 -8.72 5.23
C GLU A 16 -1.00 -9.27 4.42
N SER A 17 -1.09 -10.56 4.09
CA SER A 17 -0.06 -11.20 3.28
C SER A 17 -0.04 -10.61 1.87
N THR A 18 1.18 -10.45 1.33
CA THR A 18 1.35 -10.03 -0.05
C THR A 18 0.82 -11.14 -0.98
N PRO A 19 0.08 -10.78 -2.05
CA PRO A 19 -0.35 -11.79 -3.01
C PRO A 19 0.83 -12.59 -3.55
N PHE A 20 0.66 -13.89 -3.61
CA PHE A 20 1.68 -14.78 -4.12
C PHE A 20 1.30 -15.26 -5.52
N PHE A 21 2.22 -15.09 -6.46
CA PHE A 21 2.04 -15.57 -7.83
C PHE A 21 2.89 -16.81 -8.03
N HIS A 22 2.28 -17.87 -8.51
CA HIS A 22 3.00 -19.12 -8.80
C HIS A 22 3.92 -18.98 -10.00
N SER A 23 3.73 -17.93 -10.80
CA SER A 23 4.55 -17.68 -11.97
C SER A 23 5.83 -16.96 -11.58
N LEU A 24 6.95 -17.38 -12.17
CA LEU A 24 8.25 -16.71 -11.99
C LEU A 24 8.49 -15.66 -13.08
N THR A 25 7.44 -15.17 -13.70
CA THR A 25 7.56 -14.15 -14.74
C THR A 25 8.05 -12.83 -14.15
N PRO A 26 8.75 -12.00 -14.95
CA PRO A 26 9.12 -10.66 -14.52
C PRO A 26 7.93 -9.82 -14.07
N PHE A 27 6.78 -9.99 -14.72
CA PHE A 27 5.56 -9.27 -14.32
C PHE A 27 5.18 -9.60 -12.89
N ALA A 28 5.14 -10.89 -12.54
CA ALA A 28 4.76 -11.31 -11.18
C ALA A 28 5.74 -10.76 -10.14
N ALA A 29 7.05 -10.81 -10.44
CA ALA A 29 8.07 -10.29 -9.54
C ALA A 29 7.93 -8.77 -9.36
N GLY A 30 7.75 -8.04 -10.44
CA GLY A 30 7.59 -6.59 -10.39
C GLY A 30 6.33 -6.17 -9.63
N TYR A 31 5.22 -6.83 -9.88
CA TYR A 31 3.96 -6.57 -9.19
C TYR A 31 4.12 -6.76 -7.68
N THR A 32 4.71 -7.89 -7.28
CA THR A 32 4.94 -8.20 -5.86
C THR A 32 5.85 -7.16 -5.21
N GLN A 33 6.90 -6.73 -5.90
CA GLN A 33 7.81 -5.71 -5.38
C GLN A 33 7.10 -4.37 -5.21
N GLY A 34 6.27 -3.97 -6.17
CA GLY A 34 5.51 -2.73 -6.08
C GLY A 34 4.53 -2.75 -4.92
N PHE A 35 3.81 -3.85 -4.79
CA PHE A 35 2.87 -4.04 -3.69
C PHE A 35 3.60 -3.94 -2.34
N ASN A 36 4.71 -4.64 -2.19
CA ASN A 36 5.51 -4.62 -0.96
C ASN A 36 6.13 -3.26 -0.66
N SER A 37 6.56 -2.55 -1.69
CA SER A 37 7.13 -1.21 -1.53
C SER A 37 6.12 -0.25 -0.91
N GLU A 38 4.89 -0.25 -1.42
CA GLU A 38 3.82 0.58 -0.86
C GLU A 38 3.47 0.16 0.56
N LYS A 39 3.43 -1.15 0.80
CA LYS A 39 3.15 -1.69 2.14
C LYS A 39 4.19 -1.24 3.16
N LYS A 40 5.47 -1.31 2.81
CA LYS A 40 6.55 -0.85 3.69
C LYS A 40 6.44 0.64 3.98
N ARG A 41 6.12 1.42 2.96
CA ARG A 41 5.95 2.87 3.12
C ARG A 41 4.79 3.18 4.06
N LEU A 42 3.69 2.45 3.93
CA LEU A 42 2.54 2.61 4.82
C LEU A 42 2.91 2.27 6.27
N VAL A 43 3.61 1.16 6.48
CA VAL A 43 4.05 0.76 7.82
C VAL A 43 4.92 1.85 8.43
N ALA A 44 5.87 2.40 7.67
CA ALA A 44 6.73 3.47 8.15
C ALA A 44 5.91 4.71 8.54
N ALA A 45 4.91 5.06 7.74
CA ALA A 45 4.05 6.19 8.05
C ALA A 45 3.27 5.98 9.35
N LEU A 46 2.75 4.77 9.56
CA LEU A 46 1.98 4.46 10.76
C LEU A 46 2.86 4.43 12.02
N VAL A 47 4.09 3.94 11.89
CA VAL A 47 5.01 3.84 13.03
C VAL A 47 5.53 5.22 13.44
N ASN A 48 5.82 6.08 12.45
CA ASN A 48 6.46 7.36 12.71
C ASN A 48 5.49 8.48 13.10
N ASN A 49 4.18 8.21 13.06
CA ASN A 49 3.18 9.22 13.37
C ASN A 49 2.21 8.72 14.42
N SER A 50 2.06 9.49 15.50
CA SER A 50 1.14 9.14 16.58
C SER A 50 -0.32 9.35 16.16
N GLU A 51 -0.56 10.28 15.25
CA GLU A 51 -1.89 10.60 14.76
C GLU A 51 -1.93 10.43 13.24
N VAL A 52 -2.88 9.62 12.76
CA VAL A 52 -3.05 9.34 11.34
C VAL A 52 -4.42 9.83 10.92
N THR A 53 -4.46 10.82 10.04
CA THR A 53 -5.69 11.41 9.52
C THR A 53 -5.90 11.02 8.06
N LYS A 54 -7.14 11.21 7.57
CA LYS A 54 -7.43 11.00 6.15
C LYS A 54 -6.58 11.91 5.26
N ASP A 55 -6.39 13.16 5.67
CA ASP A 55 -5.58 14.10 4.89
C ASP A 55 -4.12 13.65 4.80
N PHE A 56 -3.58 13.15 5.90
CA PHE A 56 -2.23 12.60 5.93
C PHE A 56 -2.09 11.45 4.93
N ILE A 57 -3.06 10.54 4.92
CA ILE A 57 -3.02 9.39 4.03
C ILE A 57 -3.25 9.79 2.56
N LYS A 58 -4.09 10.80 2.31
CA LYS A 58 -4.25 11.32 0.95
C LYS A 58 -2.94 11.86 0.41
N GLU A 59 -2.16 12.57 1.23
CA GLU A 59 -0.82 13.02 0.83
C GLU A 59 0.10 11.84 0.54
N TYR A 60 -0.02 10.76 1.30
CA TYR A 60 0.74 9.54 1.09
C TYR A 60 0.49 8.97 -0.32
N ILE A 61 -0.78 8.91 -0.76
CA ILE A 61 -1.11 8.31 -2.06
C ILE A 61 -0.82 9.24 -3.24
N ILE A 62 -0.64 10.53 -3.02
CA ILE A 62 -0.29 11.47 -4.10
C ILE A 62 1.17 11.34 -4.52
N VAL A 63 2.03 10.84 -3.64
CA VAL A 63 3.47 10.72 -3.94
C VAL A 63 3.69 9.86 -5.18
N PRO A 64 4.47 10.34 -6.17
CA PRO A 64 4.71 9.57 -7.39
C PRO A 64 5.35 8.22 -7.10
N ILE A 65 5.00 7.24 -7.93
CA ILE A 65 5.63 5.92 -7.87
C ILE A 65 6.85 5.98 -8.77
N ASN A 66 8.04 5.87 -8.15
CA ASN A 66 9.31 5.92 -8.87
C ASN A 66 9.93 4.54 -8.90
N ASP A 67 10.18 4.04 -10.09
CA ASP A 67 10.91 2.80 -10.30
C ASP A 67 11.60 2.86 -11.65
N SER A 68 12.89 2.56 -11.66
CA SER A 68 13.69 2.52 -12.88
C SER A 68 13.99 1.10 -13.33
N SER A 69 13.33 0.12 -12.75
CA SER A 69 13.56 -1.28 -13.10
C SER A 69 12.99 -1.64 -14.47
N LEU A 70 13.44 -2.77 -14.99
CA LEU A 70 12.90 -3.32 -16.23
C LEU A 70 11.44 -3.75 -16.10
N PHE A 71 10.95 -3.86 -14.88
CA PHE A 71 9.59 -4.31 -14.59
C PHE A 71 8.70 -3.16 -14.14
N MET A 72 9.01 -1.96 -14.58
CA MET A 72 8.38 -0.73 -14.13
C MET A 72 6.84 -0.79 -14.19
N HIS A 73 6.28 -1.29 -15.30
CA HIS A 73 4.83 -1.35 -15.44
C HIS A 73 4.20 -2.26 -14.40
N ALA A 74 4.79 -3.44 -14.17
CA ALA A 74 4.28 -4.37 -13.16
C ALA A 74 4.43 -3.79 -11.76
N PHE A 75 5.54 -3.12 -11.49
CA PHE A 75 5.78 -2.46 -10.21
C PHE A 75 4.72 -1.39 -9.96
N ILE A 76 4.44 -0.56 -10.94
CA ILE A 76 3.43 0.48 -10.83
C ILE A 76 2.04 -0.14 -10.60
N ASP A 77 1.71 -1.20 -11.33
CA ASP A 77 0.42 -1.89 -11.16
C ASP A 77 0.27 -2.43 -9.74
N GLY A 78 1.31 -3.03 -9.18
CA GLY A 78 1.29 -3.53 -7.80
C GLY A 78 1.12 -2.40 -6.79
N SER A 79 1.84 -1.31 -6.98
CA SER A 79 1.74 -0.14 -6.12
C SER A 79 0.35 0.49 -6.18
N VAL A 80 -0.21 0.64 -7.37
CA VAL A 80 -1.56 1.20 -7.57
C VAL A 80 -2.61 0.32 -6.91
N GLU A 81 -2.47 -0.99 -7.04
CA GLU A 81 -3.42 -1.93 -6.43
C GLU A 81 -3.44 -1.79 -4.92
N TYR A 82 -2.27 -1.65 -4.29
CA TYR A 82 -2.19 -1.42 -2.86
C TYR A 82 -2.84 -0.10 -2.47
N ARG A 83 -2.57 0.96 -3.24
CA ARG A 83 -3.17 2.27 -3.00
C ARG A 83 -4.70 2.24 -3.10
N LYS A 84 -5.26 1.44 -4.01
CA LYS A 84 -6.70 1.25 -4.12
C LYS A 84 -7.28 0.67 -2.83
N LYS A 85 -6.58 -0.26 -2.20
CA LYS A 85 -7.01 -0.82 -0.92
C LYS A 85 -7.03 0.26 0.17
N ILE A 86 -6.03 1.14 0.18
CA ILE A 86 -5.99 2.26 1.11
C ILE A 86 -7.17 3.21 0.84
N GLU A 87 -7.42 3.55 -0.41
CA GLU A 87 -8.53 4.43 -0.80
C GLU A 87 -9.88 3.86 -0.37
N THR A 88 -10.06 2.55 -0.47
CA THR A 88 -11.28 1.88 -0.02
C THR A 88 -11.49 2.11 1.48
N ILE A 89 -10.43 2.02 2.27
CA ILE A 89 -10.50 2.28 3.70
C ILE A 89 -10.86 3.74 3.98
N LEU A 90 -10.27 4.67 3.22
CA LEU A 90 -10.57 6.09 3.37
C LEU A 90 -12.01 6.43 3.02
N SER A 91 -12.61 5.67 2.11
CA SER A 91 -14.00 5.87 1.69
C SER A 91 -15.00 5.21 2.64
N ASP A 92 -14.54 4.33 3.50
CA ASP A 92 -15.37 3.63 4.45
C ASP A 92 -15.84 4.60 5.54
N LYS A 93 -17.14 4.56 5.83
CA LYS A 93 -17.73 5.47 6.81
C LYS A 93 -17.85 4.82 8.17
#